data_256eae0cc2e4b062ac34001561d034d9
#
_entry.id   256eae0cc2e4b062ac34001561d034d9
#
_cell.length_a   1.000
_cell.length_b   1.000
_cell.length_c   1.000
_cell.angle_alpha   90.00
_cell.angle_beta   90.00
_cell.angle_gamma   90.00
#
_symmetry.space_group_name_H-M   'P 1'
#
loop_
_entity.id
_entity.type
_entity.pdbx_description
1 polymer ?
#
loop_
_entity_poly.entity_id
_entity_poly.type
_entity_poly.pdbx_seq_one_letter_code
_entity_poly.pdbx_strand_id
1 'polypeptide(L)'
;MIEFSDIKGKYIGNKNLINNVLGSFLVRGFGFLVSFALFPLYLNYFDDNTVLGCWFTMCSVLSWIQVFDLGIGNGLRNHLTADLSLKNYESARQYISSSYILMGGVTVFISFLAFIISRYIDWNSVFNISEQSISPESLRKGVVIALCGVLCFFFLKLIISILYALQKSALPNFLNLLSTVLLLIFLWVYDPTGDVERDFVTISWVQAVTGCLPLLVATIIVFAKDLKECLPSFKYFRWDKATGVLSLGILFLVLQLLYMIITVTNEFFISYFFDPSFVVEYQIYIKIFSIAGTFVSLALIPVWSAVTKAFVEKRYDWIIKLVRFLYFVAGIAAVSYTHLTLP
;
A
#
# COMPACT_ATOMS: atom_id res chain seq x y z
N MET A 1 3.67 25.19 29.71
CA MET A 1 4.57 25.44 28.57
C MET A 1 5.46 24.21 28.45
N ILE A 2 5.29 23.42 27.41
CA ILE A 2 6.06 22.18 27.19
C ILE A 2 7.41 22.65 26.63
N GLU A 3 8.49 22.48 27.39
CA GLU A 3 9.83 22.79 26.89
C GLU A 3 10.15 21.80 25.75
N PHE A 4 10.18 22.31 24.55
CA PHE A 4 10.62 21.59 23.34
C PHE A 4 12.05 21.04 23.45
N SER A 5 12.86 21.61 24.39
CA SER A 5 14.20 21.17 24.72
C SER A 5 14.25 19.77 25.34
N ASP A 6 13.27 19.40 26.18
CA ASP A 6 13.23 18.09 26.83
C ASP A 6 12.86 16.93 25.88
N ILE A 7 12.09 17.24 24.85
CA ILE A 7 11.80 16.28 23.77
C ILE A 7 13.04 16.06 22.91
N LYS A 8 13.85 17.11 22.71
CA LYS A 8 15.08 17.07 21.92
C LYS A 8 16.22 16.32 22.61
N GLY A 9 16.40 16.48 23.93
CA GLY A 9 17.57 15.99 24.64
C GLY A 9 17.62 14.47 24.86
N LYS A 10 16.48 13.77 24.99
CA LYS A 10 16.43 12.34 25.33
C LYS A 10 16.21 11.41 24.12
N TYR A 11 15.86 11.96 22.95
CA TYR A 11 15.57 11.19 21.72
C TYR A 11 16.59 11.34 20.60
N ILE A 12 17.50 12.32 20.67
CA ILE A 12 18.50 12.64 19.65
C ILE A 12 19.68 11.65 19.65
N GLY A 13 19.69 10.65 20.52
CA GLY A 13 20.73 9.61 20.52
C GLY A 13 20.75 8.67 19.32
N ASN A 14 19.74 8.70 18.42
CA ASN A 14 19.70 7.77 17.31
C ASN A 14 19.65 8.50 15.96
N LYS A 15 20.81 8.95 15.47
CA LYS A 15 21.01 9.59 14.17
C LYS A 15 20.35 8.80 13.02
N ASN A 16 20.30 7.47 13.13
CA ASN A 16 19.65 6.60 12.17
C ASN A 16 18.13 6.75 12.16
N LEU A 17 17.48 7.00 13.30
CA LEU A 17 16.03 7.20 13.36
C LEU A 17 15.63 8.50 12.67
N ILE A 18 16.36 9.58 12.95
CA ILE A 18 16.12 10.90 12.34
C ILE A 18 16.32 10.83 10.83
N ASN A 19 17.40 10.19 10.36
CA ASN A 19 17.68 10.03 8.95
C ASN A 19 16.59 9.20 8.25
N ASN A 20 16.08 8.14 8.89
CA ASN A 20 14.98 7.33 8.36
C ASN A 20 13.66 8.11 8.29
N VAL A 21 13.37 8.94 9.27
CA VAL A 21 12.18 9.79 9.29
C VAL A 21 12.27 10.85 8.20
N LEU A 22 13.37 11.61 8.14
CA LEU A 22 13.59 12.62 7.12
C LEU A 22 13.60 12.01 5.71
N GLY A 23 14.29 10.89 5.53
CA GLY A 23 14.30 10.14 4.28
C GLY A 23 12.89 9.70 3.86
N SER A 24 12.09 9.23 4.80
CA SER A 24 10.70 8.84 4.52
C SER A 24 9.85 10.05 4.08
N PHE A 25 10.03 11.21 4.71
CA PHE A 25 9.33 12.44 4.33
C PHE A 25 9.72 12.90 2.91
N LEU A 26 11.03 12.94 2.62
CA LEU A 26 11.52 13.37 1.30
C LEU A 26 11.05 12.41 0.20
N VAL A 27 11.19 11.10 0.42
CA VAL A 27 10.79 10.09 -0.56
C VAL A 27 9.28 10.14 -0.82
N ARG A 28 8.46 10.28 0.22
CA ARG A 28 7.00 10.39 0.05
C ARG A 28 6.57 11.72 -0.57
N GLY A 29 7.20 12.82 -0.17
CA GLY A 29 6.92 14.13 -0.78
C GLY A 29 7.22 14.11 -2.27
N PHE A 30 8.38 13.56 -2.66
CA PHE A 30 8.72 13.38 -4.07
C PHE A 30 7.77 12.40 -4.78
N GLY A 31 7.40 11.29 -4.13
CA GLY A 31 6.42 10.33 -4.66
C GLY A 31 5.06 10.95 -4.93
N PHE A 32 4.66 11.92 -4.11
CA PHE A 32 3.45 12.69 -4.32
C PHE A 32 3.53 13.55 -5.58
N LEU A 33 4.63 14.28 -5.79
CA LEU A 33 4.86 15.05 -7.00
C LEU A 33 4.84 14.16 -8.26
N VAL A 34 5.50 13.01 -8.21
CA VAL A 34 5.49 12.01 -9.30
C VAL A 34 4.08 11.51 -9.57
N SER A 35 3.29 11.26 -8.51
CA SER A 35 1.89 10.83 -8.66
C SER A 35 1.00 11.88 -9.31
N PHE A 36 1.26 13.17 -9.08
CA PHE A 36 0.59 14.25 -9.81
C PHE A 36 1.00 14.30 -11.28
N ALA A 37 2.29 14.11 -11.56
CA ALA A 37 2.80 14.09 -12.93
C ALA A 37 2.27 12.91 -13.76
N LEU A 38 1.87 11.82 -13.12
CA LEU A 38 1.23 10.67 -13.78
C LEU A 38 -0.14 11.03 -14.37
N PHE A 39 -0.89 11.94 -13.73
CA PHE A 39 -2.28 12.19 -14.14
C PHE A 39 -2.41 12.73 -15.57
N PRO A 40 -1.69 13.82 -15.98
CA PRO A 40 -1.70 14.27 -17.36
C PRO A 40 -1.19 13.22 -18.35
N LEU A 41 -0.24 12.36 -17.94
CA LEU A 41 0.24 11.29 -18.81
C LEU A 41 -0.83 10.22 -19.03
N TYR A 42 -1.64 9.91 -18.04
CA TYR A 42 -2.80 9.03 -18.21
C TYR A 42 -3.85 9.64 -19.15
N LEU A 43 -4.12 10.95 -19.05
CA LEU A 43 -5.02 11.65 -19.96
C LEU A 43 -4.52 11.63 -21.42
N ASN A 44 -3.21 11.71 -21.62
CA ASN A 44 -2.61 11.58 -22.93
C ASN A 44 -2.55 10.15 -23.46
N TYR A 45 -2.44 9.16 -22.53
CA TYR A 45 -2.39 7.75 -22.89
C TYR A 45 -3.77 7.20 -23.31
N PHE A 46 -4.82 7.66 -22.63
CA PHE A 46 -6.20 7.32 -22.93
C PHE A 46 -6.91 8.53 -23.52
N ASP A 47 -7.19 8.52 -24.81
CA ASP A 47 -7.95 9.59 -25.48
C ASP A 47 -9.41 9.67 -25.01
N ASP A 48 -9.96 8.56 -24.48
CA ASP A 48 -11.32 8.45 -23.98
C ASP A 48 -11.36 8.44 -22.45
N ASN A 49 -12.00 9.47 -21.85
CA ASN A 49 -12.19 9.58 -20.41
C ASN A 49 -13.01 8.44 -19.82
N THR A 50 -13.92 7.82 -20.61
CA THR A 50 -14.71 6.66 -20.15
C THR A 50 -13.83 5.45 -19.93
N VAL A 51 -12.88 5.19 -20.85
CA VAL A 51 -11.89 4.11 -20.74
C VAL A 51 -10.92 4.38 -19.58
N LEU A 52 -10.47 5.63 -19.44
CA LEU A 52 -9.62 6.03 -18.32
C LEU A 52 -10.34 5.87 -16.96
N GLY A 53 -11.60 6.27 -16.90
CA GLY A 53 -12.44 6.08 -15.72
C GLY A 53 -12.63 4.60 -15.37
N CYS A 54 -12.88 3.76 -16.38
CA CYS A 54 -12.92 2.30 -16.24
C CYS A 54 -11.58 1.75 -15.69
N TRP A 55 -10.44 2.23 -16.21
CA TRP A 55 -9.10 1.88 -15.72
C TRP A 55 -8.93 2.20 -14.22
N PHE A 56 -9.28 3.41 -13.80
CA PHE A 56 -9.18 3.81 -12.39
C PHE A 56 -10.13 3.01 -11.51
N THR A 57 -11.36 2.77 -11.95
CA THR A 57 -12.33 1.93 -11.22
C THR A 57 -11.82 0.51 -11.06
N MET A 58 -11.27 -0.07 -12.13
CA MET A 58 -10.68 -1.41 -12.09
C MET A 58 -9.52 -1.47 -11.07
N CYS A 59 -8.60 -0.51 -11.10
CA CYS A 59 -7.49 -0.44 -10.16
C CYS A 59 -7.98 -0.30 -8.71
N SER A 60 -9.04 0.48 -8.47
CA SER A 60 -9.66 0.65 -7.17
C SER A 60 -10.27 -0.66 -6.66
N VAL A 61 -11.10 -1.32 -7.44
CA VAL A 61 -11.73 -2.62 -7.09
C VAL A 61 -10.67 -3.69 -6.82
N LEU A 62 -9.65 -3.79 -7.67
CA LEU A 62 -8.57 -4.76 -7.47
C LEU A 62 -7.75 -4.47 -6.21
N SER A 63 -7.64 -3.21 -5.79
CA SER A 63 -6.97 -2.85 -4.55
C SER A 63 -7.67 -3.39 -3.30
N TRP A 64 -8.97 -3.70 -3.37
CA TRP A 64 -9.70 -4.35 -2.26
C TRP A 64 -9.07 -5.68 -1.87
N ILE A 65 -8.55 -6.43 -2.84
CA ILE A 65 -7.87 -7.71 -2.58
C ILE A 65 -6.72 -7.54 -1.59
N GLN A 66 -6.02 -6.40 -1.63
CA GLN A 66 -4.87 -6.14 -0.77
C GLN A 66 -5.24 -5.98 0.72
N VAL A 67 -6.51 -5.75 1.02
CA VAL A 67 -7.04 -5.65 2.39
C VAL A 67 -7.21 -7.04 3.02
N PHE A 68 -7.40 -8.08 2.21
CA PHE A 68 -7.63 -9.44 2.69
C PHE A 68 -6.37 -10.19 3.13
N ASP A 69 -5.29 -9.49 3.48
CA ASP A 69 -4.06 -10.11 4.00
C ASP A 69 -4.18 -10.66 5.43
N LEU A 70 -5.39 -10.63 6.00
CA LEU A 70 -5.69 -11.08 7.37
C LEU A 70 -4.76 -10.45 8.41
N GLY A 71 -4.18 -9.29 8.10
CA GLY A 71 -3.21 -8.62 8.96
C GLY A 71 -1.88 -9.37 9.14
N ILE A 72 -1.61 -10.40 8.30
CA ILE A 72 -0.40 -11.24 8.38
C ILE A 72 0.87 -10.38 8.38
N GLY A 73 0.92 -9.34 7.55
CA GLY A 73 2.05 -8.43 7.50
C GLY A 73 2.31 -7.72 8.83
N ASN A 74 1.26 -7.21 9.49
CA ASN A 74 1.38 -6.50 10.76
C ASN A 74 1.73 -7.46 11.91
N GLY A 75 1.13 -8.67 11.93
CA GLY A 75 1.46 -9.72 12.88
C GLY A 75 2.92 -10.14 12.75
N LEU A 76 3.39 -10.42 11.52
CA LEU A 76 4.80 -10.75 11.25
C LEU A 76 5.73 -9.63 11.72
N ARG A 77 5.47 -8.38 11.38
CA ARG A 77 6.29 -7.24 11.77
C ARG A 77 6.53 -7.20 13.28
N ASN A 78 5.46 -7.37 14.08
CA ASN A 78 5.56 -7.24 15.53
C ASN A 78 6.41 -8.38 16.14
N HIS A 79 6.13 -9.63 15.77
CA HIS A 79 6.88 -10.78 16.28
C HIS A 79 8.33 -10.79 15.79
N LEU A 80 8.55 -10.50 14.51
CA LEU A 80 9.89 -10.47 13.91
C LEU A 80 10.76 -9.37 14.53
N THR A 81 10.19 -8.19 14.84
CA THR A 81 10.92 -7.11 15.51
C THR A 81 11.41 -7.56 16.89
N ALA A 82 10.59 -8.28 17.65
CA ALA A 82 10.98 -8.81 18.96
C ALA A 82 12.10 -9.85 18.84
N ASP A 83 11.94 -10.84 17.96
CA ASP A 83 12.93 -11.92 17.77
C ASP A 83 14.29 -11.40 17.28
N LEU A 84 14.28 -10.47 16.32
CA LEU A 84 15.52 -9.83 15.84
C LEU A 84 16.22 -9.01 16.92
N SER A 85 15.46 -8.33 17.79
CA SER A 85 16.02 -7.59 18.91
C SER A 85 16.68 -8.50 19.94
N LEU A 86 16.15 -9.70 20.13
CA LEU A 86 16.69 -10.75 21.00
C LEU A 86 17.73 -11.65 20.33
N LYS A 87 18.05 -11.42 19.03
CA LYS A 87 18.93 -12.24 18.21
C LYS A 87 18.48 -13.72 18.11
N ASN A 88 17.17 -13.96 18.21
CA ASN A 88 16.59 -15.29 18.09
C ASN A 88 16.26 -15.59 16.62
N TYR A 89 17.28 -15.88 15.84
CA TYR A 89 17.15 -16.12 14.39
C TYR A 89 16.35 -17.37 14.05
N GLU A 90 16.32 -18.38 14.93
CA GLU A 90 15.52 -19.59 14.71
C GLU A 90 14.03 -19.28 14.78
N SER A 91 13.57 -18.58 15.82
CA SER A 91 12.18 -18.13 15.95
C SER A 91 11.81 -17.15 14.82
N ALA A 92 12.71 -16.21 14.50
CA ALA A 92 12.53 -15.30 13.37
C ALA A 92 12.29 -16.03 12.05
N ARG A 93 13.09 -17.07 11.76
CA ARG A 93 12.94 -17.93 10.57
C ARG A 93 11.60 -18.66 10.57
N GLN A 94 11.15 -19.16 11.72
CA GLN A 94 9.85 -19.82 11.85
C GLN A 94 8.70 -18.84 11.57
N TYR A 95 8.72 -17.62 12.11
CA TYR A 95 7.72 -16.60 11.83
C TYR A 95 7.70 -16.18 10.36
N ILE A 96 8.87 -15.95 9.75
CA ILE A 96 8.98 -15.62 8.32
C ILE A 96 8.41 -16.76 7.48
N SER A 97 8.84 -18.00 7.72
CA SER A 97 8.39 -19.17 6.96
C SER A 97 6.88 -19.38 7.09
N SER A 98 6.35 -19.29 8.31
CA SER A 98 4.91 -19.44 8.57
C SER A 98 4.10 -18.35 7.90
N SER A 99 4.56 -17.10 7.92
CA SER A 99 3.87 -15.97 7.28
C SER A 99 3.87 -16.08 5.76
N TYR A 100 5.00 -16.48 5.13
CA TYR A 100 5.05 -16.68 3.68
C TYR A 100 4.16 -17.86 3.23
N ILE A 101 4.09 -18.94 4.00
CA ILE A 101 3.24 -20.08 3.68
C ILE A 101 1.76 -19.72 3.84
N LEU A 102 1.39 -19.01 4.92
CA LEU A 102 0.03 -18.50 5.09
C LEU A 102 -0.37 -17.55 3.97
N MET A 103 0.48 -16.56 3.67
CA MET A 103 0.22 -15.59 2.61
C MET A 103 0.13 -16.29 1.25
N GLY A 104 1.01 -17.26 0.99
CA GLY A 104 0.96 -18.09 -0.22
C GLY A 104 -0.36 -18.86 -0.32
N GLY A 105 -0.81 -19.48 0.77
CA GLY A 105 -2.10 -20.17 0.83
C GLY A 105 -3.29 -19.25 0.56
N VAL A 106 -3.31 -18.07 1.19
CA VAL A 106 -4.34 -17.04 0.95
C VAL A 106 -4.30 -16.56 -0.50
N THR A 107 -3.10 -16.29 -1.04
CA THR A 107 -2.95 -15.85 -2.44
C THR A 107 -3.46 -16.91 -3.42
N VAL A 108 -3.09 -18.17 -3.23
CA VAL A 108 -3.54 -19.29 -4.08
C VAL A 108 -5.05 -19.45 -3.99
N PHE A 109 -5.63 -19.37 -2.78
CA PHE A 109 -7.08 -19.47 -2.58
C PHE A 109 -7.83 -18.32 -3.29
N ILE A 110 -7.40 -17.07 -3.11
CA ILE A 110 -8.00 -15.92 -3.79
C ILE A 110 -7.83 -16.03 -5.29
N SER A 111 -6.64 -16.46 -5.78
CA SER A 111 -6.38 -16.67 -7.21
C SER A 111 -7.33 -17.70 -7.82
N PHE A 112 -7.55 -18.80 -7.12
CA PHE A 112 -8.46 -19.86 -7.57
C PHE A 112 -9.91 -19.36 -7.66
N LEU A 113 -10.38 -18.68 -6.62
CA LEU A 113 -11.73 -18.08 -6.62
C LEU A 113 -11.86 -17.04 -7.74
N ALA A 114 -10.91 -16.13 -7.84
CA ALA A 114 -10.92 -15.06 -8.84
C ALA A 114 -10.89 -15.62 -10.28
N PHE A 115 -10.11 -16.67 -10.53
CA PHE A 115 -10.06 -17.31 -11.84
C PHE A 115 -11.40 -17.96 -12.22
N ILE A 116 -12.07 -18.64 -11.27
CA ILE A 116 -13.39 -19.23 -11.51
C ILE A 116 -14.42 -18.13 -11.76
N ILE A 117 -14.50 -17.17 -10.84
CA ILE A 117 -15.52 -16.11 -10.86
C ILE A 117 -15.36 -15.22 -12.09
N SER A 118 -14.13 -14.87 -12.50
CA SER A 118 -13.86 -13.98 -13.65
C SER A 118 -14.41 -14.51 -14.98
N ARG A 119 -14.66 -15.81 -15.08
CA ARG A 119 -15.26 -16.40 -16.29
C ARG A 119 -16.76 -16.15 -16.44
N TYR A 120 -17.43 -15.90 -15.30
CA TYR A 120 -18.88 -15.72 -15.25
C TYR A 120 -19.28 -14.24 -15.12
N ILE A 121 -18.32 -13.34 -14.87
CA ILE A 121 -18.58 -11.92 -14.73
C ILE A 121 -18.61 -11.27 -16.12
N ASP A 122 -19.67 -10.51 -16.36
CA ASP A 122 -19.69 -9.50 -17.40
C ASP A 122 -19.02 -8.22 -16.89
N TRP A 123 -17.74 -8.05 -17.26
CA TRP A 123 -16.93 -6.92 -16.81
C TRP A 123 -17.40 -5.59 -17.37
N ASN A 124 -18.01 -5.56 -18.56
CA ASN A 124 -18.57 -4.34 -19.12
C ASN A 124 -19.72 -3.82 -18.26
N SER A 125 -20.61 -4.69 -17.81
CA SER A 125 -21.66 -4.33 -16.86
C SER A 125 -21.13 -3.94 -15.49
N VAL A 126 -20.09 -4.62 -14.96
CA VAL A 126 -19.50 -4.30 -13.65
C VAL A 126 -18.87 -2.92 -13.63
N PHE A 127 -18.15 -2.55 -14.69
CA PHE A 127 -17.51 -1.23 -14.79
C PHE A 127 -18.35 -0.18 -15.48
N ASN A 128 -19.58 -0.53 -15.87
CA ASN A 128 -20.52 0.34 -16.56
C ASN A 128 -19.93 0.99 -17.82
N ILE A 129 -19.24 0.19 -18.65
CA ILE A 129 -18.61 0.64 -19.88
C ILE A 129 -19.21 -0.07 -21.09
N SER A 130 -19.46 0.69 -22.18
CA SER A 130 -20.05 0.11 -23.38
C SER A 130 -19.10 -0.82 -24.13
N GLU A 131 -19.62 -1.84 -24.77
CA GLU A 131 -18.84 -2.74 -25.64
C GLU A 131 -18.27 -2.03 -26.87
N GLN A 132 -18.80 -0.86 -27.21
CA GLN A 132 -18.28 -0.01 -28.30
C GLN A 132 -17.00 0.72 -27.89
N SER A 133 -16.84 1.05 -26.57
CA SER A 133 -15.66 1.72 -26.05
C SER A 133 -14.51 0.72 -25.85
N ILE A 134 -14.81 -0.50 -25.37
CA ILE A 134 -13.84 -1.58 -25.22
C ILE A 134 -14.56 -2.93 -25.30
N SER A 135 -14.03 -3.85 -26.10
CA SER A 135 -14.64 -5.17 -26.27
C SER A 135 -14.59 -5.99 -24.98
N PRO A 136 -15.60 -6.86 -24.72
CA PRO A 136 -15.62 -7.73 -23.54
C PRO A 136 -14.38 -8.63 -23.43
N GLU A 137 -13.81 -9.04 -24.56
CA GLU A 137 -12.61 -9.89 -24.58
C GLU A 137 -11.38 -9.12 -24.09
N SER A 138 -11.15 -7.91 -24.58
CA SER A 138 -9.99 -7.09 -24.25
C SER A 138 -10.08 -6.55 -22.82
N LEU A 139 -11.28 -6.13 -22.39
CA LEU A 139 -11.53 -5.74 -20.99
C LEU A 139 -11.24 -6.91 -20.04
N ARG A 140 -11.76 -8.10 -20.32
CA ARG A 140 -11.49 -9.29 -19.52
C ARG A 140 -10.00 -9.64 -19.49
N LYS A 141 -9.28 -9.56 -20.62
CA LYS A 141 -7.82 -9.78 -20.67
C LYS A 141 -7.11 -8.79 -19.73
N GLY A 142 -7.40 -7.50 -19.86
CA GLY A 142 -6.81 -6.47 -18.99
C GLY A 142 -7.09 -6.70 -17.50
N VAL A 143 -8.34 -7.02 -17.15
CA VAL A 143 -8.73 -7.34 -15.77
C VAL A 143 -7.97 -8.55 -15.23
N VAL A 144 -7.88 -9.64 -15.99
CA VAL A 144 -7.16 -10.85 -15.56
C VAL A 144 -5.68 -10.58 -15.36
N ILE A 145 -5.04 -9.82 -16.25
CA ILE A 145 -3.64 -9.44 -16.14
C ILE A 145 -3.42 -8.57 -14.90
N ALA A 146 -4.23 -7.54 -14.72
CA ALA A 146 -4.15 -6.64 -13.56
C ALA A 146 -4.41 -7.41 -12.25
N LEU A 147 -5.37 -8.33 -12.23
CA LEU A 147 -5.65 -9.22 -11.11
C LEU A 147 -4.45 -10.10 -10.75
N CYS A 148 -3.81 -10.74 -11.75
CA CYS A 148 -2.59 -11.51 -11.53
C CYS A 148 -1.47 -10.62 -10.95
N GLY A 149 -1.32 -9.40 -11.46
CA GLY A 149 -0.38 -8.42 -10.94
C GLY A 149 -0.65 -8.07 -9.47
N VAL A 150 -1.90 -7.80 -9.12
CA VAL A 150 -2.31 -7.48 -7.74
C VAL A 150 -2.09 -8.67 -6.80
N LEU A 151 -2.36 -9.90 -7.23
CA LEU A 151 -2.13 -11.10 -6.43
C LEU A 151 -0.63 -11.39 -6.23
N CYS A 152 0.18 -11.16 -7.25
CA CYS A 152 1.64 -11.23 -7.13
C CYS A 152 2.16 -10.16 -6.16
N PHE A 153 1.71 -8.91 -6.31
CA PHE A 153 2.03 -7.81 -5.39
C PHE A 153 1.59 -8.14 -3.96
N PHE A 154 0.41 -8.69 -3.77
CA PHE A 154 -0.15 -9.10 -2.49
C PHE A 154 0.77 -10.10 -1.75
N PHE A 155 1.32 -11.07 -2.46
CA PHE A 155 2.30 -12.00 -1.91
C PHE A 155 3.64 -11.32 -1.59
N LEU A 156 4.16 -10.52 -2.52
CA LEU A 156 5.46 -9.87 -2.40
C LEU A 156 5.48 -8.77 -1.33
N LYS A 157 4.33 -8.16 -1.01
CA LYS A 157 4.26 -7.07 -0.01
C LYS A 157 4.67 -7.49 1.40
N LEU A 158 4.78 -8.79 1.71
CA LEU A 158 5.34 -9.26 2.98
C LEU A 158 6.74 -8.73 3.26
N ILE A 159 7.53 -8.46 2.21
CA ILE A 159 8.86 -7.86 2.36
C ILE A 159 8.80 -6.48 3.02
N ILE A 160 7.73 -5.73 2.81
CA ILE A 160 7.51 -4.42 3.43
C ILE A 160 7.45 -4.56 4.95
N SER A 161 6.74 -5.57 5.46
CA SER A 161 6.65 -5.87 6.89
C SER A 161 8.01 -6.29 7.48
N ILE A 162 8.78 -7.06 6.74
CA ILE A 162 10.14 -7.45 7.11
C ILE A 162 11.07 -6.24 7.15
N LEU A 163 10.98 -5.32 6.18
CA LEU A 163 11.76 -4.09 6.17
C LEU A 163 11.42 -3.18 7.37
N TYR A 164 10.16 -3.10 7.76
CA TYR A 164 9.77 -2.39 8.99
C TYR A 164 10.32 -3.08 10.24
N ALA A 165 10.32 -4.42 10.31
CA ALA A 165 10.91 -5.16 11.43
C ALA A 165 12.43 -4.95 11.51
N LEU A 166 13.11 -4.84 10.38
CA LEU A 166 14.53 -4.48 10.28
C LEU A 166 14.80 -2.98 10.56
N GLN A 167 13.78 -2.19 10.93
CA GLN A 167 13.86 -0.75 11.15
C GLN A 167 14.33 0.06 9.93
N LYS A 168 14.17 -0.49 8.72
CA LYS A 168 14.49 0.17 7.45
C LYS A 168 13.26 0.88 6.87
N SER A 169 12.62 1.76 7.66
CA SER A 169 11.32 2.36 7.34
C SER A 169 11.30 3.26 6.09
N ALA A 170 12.44 3.77 5.66
CA ALA A 170 12.55 4.55 4.43
C ALA A 170 12.44 3.69 3.15
N LEU A 171 12.88 2.42 3.20
CA LEU A 171 12.90 1.53 2.04
C LEU A 171 11.51 1.21 1.48
N PRO A 172 10.48 0.87 2.26
CA PRO A 172 9.13 0.67 1.74
C PRO A 172 8.61 1.86 0.94
N ASN A 173 8.85 3.09 1.42
CA ASN A 173 8.46 4.30 0.72
C ASN A 173 9.25 4.48 -0.58
N PHE A 174 10.55 4.16 -0.57
CA PHE A 174 11.40 4.18 -1.75
C PHE A 174 10.96 3.15 -2.80
N LEU A 175 10.60 1.93 -2.39
CA LEU A 175 10.11 0.89 -3.31
C LEU A 175 8.80 1.31 -3.98
N ASN A 176 7.89 1.92 -3.22
CA ASN A 176 6.65 2.47 -3.77
C ASN A 176 6.92 3.63 -4.74
N LEU A 177 7.84 4.55 -4.40
CA LEU A 177 8.28 5.60 -5.30
C LEU A 177 8.87 5.02 -6.58
N LEU A 178 9.72 4.01 -6.48
CA LEU A 178 10.34 3.37 -7.63
C LEU A 178 9.29 2.74 -8.56
N SER A 179 8.26 2.06 -8.02
CA SER A 179 7.14 1.55 -8.80
C SER A 179 6.43 2.67 -9.57
N THR A 180 6.15 3.79 -8.89
CA THR A 180 5.47 4.95 -9.48
C THR A 180 6.33 5.63 -10.57
N VAL A 181 7.65 5.75 -10.34
CA VAL A 181 8.60 6.32 -11.32
C VAL A 181 8.74 5.42 -12.55
N LEU A 182 8.80 4.10 -12.38
CA LEU A 182 8.84 3.16 -13.50
C LEU A 182 7.59 3.28 -14.39
N LEU A 183 6.43 3.42 -13.76
CA LEU A 183 5.17 3.65 -14.48
C LEU A 183 5.16 5.00 -15.20
N LEU A 184 5.65 6.05 -14.53
CA LEU A 184 5.77 7.39 -15.13
C LEU A 184 6.69 7.38 -16.36
N ILE A 185 7.85 6.73 -16.26
CA ILE A 185 8.80 6.60 -17.37
C ILE A 185 8.14 5.87 -18.55
N PHE A 186 7.39 4.80 -18.27
CA PHE A 186 6.66 4.09 -19.32
C PHE A 186 5.67 5.01 -20.01
N LEU A 187 4.78 5.67 -19.27
CA LEU A 187 3.75 6.55 -19.83
C LEU A 187 4.33 7.78 -20.56
N TRP A 188 5.55 8.17 -20.20
CA TRP A 188 6.22 9.31 -20.85
C TRP A 188 6.93 8.91 -22.16
N VAL A 189 7.43 7.68 -22.24
CA VAL A 189 8.24 7.21 -23.39
C VAL A 189 7.40 6.45 -24.42
N TYR A 190 6.32 5.80 -23.95
CA TYR A 190 5.50 4.96 -24.80
C TYR A 190 4.40 5.80 -25.49
N ASP A 191 4.46 5.87 -26.80
CA ASP A 191 3.39 6.46 -27.60
C ASP A 191 2.25 5.46 -27.78
N PRO A 192 1.00 5.81 -27.39
CA PRO A 192 -0.17 4.96 -27.58
C PRO A 192 -0.33 4.54 -29.05
N THR A 193 -0.76 3.32 -29.25
CA THR A 193 -0.93 2.78 -30.61
C THR A 193 -2.16 3.33 -31.33
N GLY A 194 -3.06 4.00 -30.61
CA GLY A 194 -4.38 4.42 -31.08
C GLY A 194 -5.41 3.27 -31.10
N ASP A 195 -4.99 2.05 -30.75
CA ASP A 195 -5.87 0.91 -30.53
C ASP A 195 -6.16 0.79 -29.02
N VAL A 196 -7.34 1.27 -28.62
CA VAL A 196 -7.78 1.31 -27.20
C VAL A 196 -7.66 -0.06 -26.52
N GLU A 197 -8.00 -1.13 -27.23
CA GLU A 197 -7.96 -2.49 -26.68
C GLU A 197 -6.54 -2.96 -26.37
N ARG A 198 -5.64 -2.73 -27.33
CA ARG A 198 -4.22 -3.06 -27.19
C ARG A 198 -3.57 -2.21 -26.08
N ASP A 199 -3.87 -0.94 -26.04
CA ASP A 199 -3.30 -0.01 -25.07
C ASP A 199 -3.81 -0.32 -23.66
N PHE A 200 -5.09 -0.70 -23.50
CA PHE A 200 -5.63 -1.13 -22.22
C PHE A 200 -4.95 -2.42 -21.67
N VAL A 201 -4.71 -3.38 -22.52
CA VAL A 201 -4.00 -4.62 -22.15
C VAL A 201 -2.52 -4.33 -21.84
N THR A 202 -1.90 -3.43 -22.61
CA THR A 202 -0.50 -3.04 -22.40
C THR A 202 -0.30 -2.37 -21.05
N ILE A 203 -1.13 -1.39 -20.69
CA ILE A 203 -1.03 -0.71 -19.39
C ILE A 203 -1.30 -1.67 -18.23
N SER A 204 -2.16 -2.68 -18.42
CA SER A 204 -2.41 -3.72 -17.40
C SER A 204 -1.15 -4.53 -17.11
N TRP A 205 -0.39 -4.91 -18.11
CA TRP A 205 0.92 -5.56 -17.94
C TRP A 205 1.94 -4.65 -17.28
N VAL A 206 2.03 -3.41 -17.71
CA VAL A 206 2.97 -2.44 -17.16
C VAL A 206 2.70 -2.19 -15.68
N GLN A 207 1.44 -2.01 -15.30
CA GLN A 207 1.03 -1.83 -13.91
C GLN A 207 1.42 -3.05 -13.05
N ALA A 208 1.20 -4.25 -13.56
CA ALA A 208 1.57 -5.49 -12.87
C ALA A 208 3.11 -5.59 -12.66
N VAL A 209 3.87 -5.34 -13.72
CA VAL A 209 5.35 -5.43 -13.67
C VAL A 209 5.95 -4.34 -12.79
N THR A 210 5.56 -3.07 -12.98
CA THR A 210 6.11 -1.94 -12.23
C THR A 210 5.77 -2.02 -10.75
N GLY A 211 4.61 -2.57 -10.40
CA GLY A 211 4.23 -2.83 -9.01
C GLY A 211 5.03 -3.95 -8.34
N CYS A 212 5.24 -5.06 -9.04
CA CYS A 212 5.86 -6.26 -8.48
C CYS A 212 7.40 -6.22 -8.49
N LEU A 213 8.02 -5.68 -9.54
CA LEU A 213 9.47 -5.74 -9.77
C LEU A 213 10.30 -5.16 -8.61
N PRO A 214 10.01 -3.97 -8.06
CA PRO A 214 10.78 -3.42 -6.94
C PRO A 214 10.70 -4.30 -5.68
N LEU A 215 9.52 -4.86 -5.38
CA LEU A 215 9.33 -5.74 -4.24
C LEU A 215 10.05 -7.07 -4.40
N LEU A 216 10.04 -7.63 -5.60
CA LEU A 216 10.79 -8.86 -5.92
C LEU A 216 12.29 -8.66 -5.73
N VAL A 217 12.83 -7.59 -6.30
CA VAL A 217 14.25 -7.24 -6.16
C VAL A 217 14.61 -7.01 -4.68
N ALA A 218 13.78 -6.28 -3.94
CA ALA A 218 13.99 -6.06 -2.51
C ALA A 218 13.97 -7.38 -1.73
N THR A 219 13.05 -8.29 -2.05
CA THR A 219 12.96 -9.62 -1.43
C THR A 219 14.26 -10.39 -1.63
N ILE A 220 14.77 -10.46 -2.86
CA ILE A 220 16.04 -11.14 -3.18
C ILE A 220 17.19 -10.51 -2.41
N ILE A 221 17.31 -9.17 -2.39
CA ILE A 221 18.41 -8.47 -1.72
C ILE A 221 18.38 -8.71 -0.20
N VAL A 222 17.20 -8.59 0.43
CA VAL A 222 17.07 -8.74 1.88
C VAL A 222 17.43 -10.16 2.32
N PHE A 223 16.93 -11.18 1.63
CA PHE A 223 17.28 -12.56 1.96
C PHE A 223 18.71 -12.95 1.56
N ALA A 224 19.30 -12.29 0.57
CA ALA A 224 20.72 -12.53 0.22
C ALA A 224 21.71 -11.83 1.16
N LYS A 225 21.32 -10.72 1.81
CA LYS A 225 22.24 -9.89 2.61
C LYS A 225 21.89 -9.86 4.10
N ASP A 226 20.66 -9.43 4.43
CA ASP A 226 20.28 -9.13 5.81
C ASP A 226 19.78 -10.36 6.58
N LEU A 227 19.09 -11.28 5.92
CA LEU A 227 18.39 -12.42 6.51
C LEU A 227 18.77 -13.76 5.87
N LYS A 228 20.05 -13.96 5.58
CA LYS A 228 20.56 -15.21 4.99
C LYS A 228 20.18 -16.46 5.79
N GLU A 229 20.21 -16.35 7.12
CA GLU A 229 19.91 -17.44 8.05
C GLU A 229 18.39 -17.66 8.21
N CYS A 230 17.59 -16.69 7.78
CA CYS A 230 16.12 -16.69 7.95
C CYS A 230 15.36 -16.96 6.64
N LEU A 231 16.00 -17.59 5.64
CA LEU A 231 15.33 -17.94 4.38
C LEU A 231 14.06 -18.75 4.64
N PRO A 232 12.91 -18.34 4.05
CA PRO A 232 11.66 -19.06 4.22
C PRO A 232 11.75 -20.48 3.66
N SER A 233 11.20 -21.45 4.39
CA SER A 233 11.18 -22.85 3.97
C SER A 233 10.02 -23.59 4.63
N PHE A 234 9.41 -24.55 3.92
CA PHE A 234 8.34 -25.39 4.45
C PHE A 234 8.76 -26.16 5.72
N LYS A 235 10.04 -26.51 5.86
CA LYS A 235 10.59 -27.20 7.03
C LYS A 235 10.43 -26.41 8.33
N TYR A 236 10.45 -25.07 8.25
CA TYR A 236 10.36 -24.17 9.41
C TYR A 236 8.95 -23.64 9.66
N PHE A 237 7.96 -24.17 8.95
CA PHE A 237 6.56 -23.86 9.25
C PHE A 237 6.19 -24.37 10.64
N ARG A 238 5.57 -23.48 11.43
CA ARG A 238 5.04 -23.79 12.76
C ARG A 238 3.64 -23.22 12.91
N TRP A 239 2.70 -24.08 13.28
CA TRP A 239 1.31 -23.68 13.41
C TRP A 239 1.08 -22.68 14.56
N ASP A 240 1.81 -22.82 15.68
CA ASP A 240 1.80 -21.88 16.79
C ASP A 240 2.27 -20.47 16.38
N LYS A 241 3.28 -20.38 15.53
CA LYS A 241 3.75 -19.10 14.96
C LYS A 241 2.74 -18.52 13.98
N ALA A 242 2.14 -19.35 13.13
CA ALA A 242 1.10 -18.96 12.19
C ALA A 242 -0.12 -18.38 12.92
N THR A 243 -0.63 -19.06 13.96
CA THR A 243 -1.76 -18.58 14.77
C THR A 243 -1.40 -17.32 15.56
N GLY A 244 -0.17 -17.18 16.05
CA GLY A 244 0.33 -15.98 16.72
C GLY A 244 0.30 -14.76 15.79
N VAL A 245 0.71 -14.91 14.52
CA VAL A 245 0.62 -13.86 13.51
C VAL A 245 -0.83 -13.49 13.20
N LEU A 246 -1.72 -14.49 13.02
CA LEU A 246 -3.13 -14.27 12.70
C LEU A 246 -3.92 -13.62 13.84
N SER A 247 -3.67 -13.98 15.09
CA SER A 247 -4.41 -13.45 16.24
C SER A 247 -4.25 -11.92 16.40
N LEU A 248 -3.06 -11.42 16.14
CA LEU A 248 -2.82 -9.98 16.06
C LEU A 248 -3.37 -9.36 14.77
N GLY A 249 -3.37 -10.13 13.68
CA GLY A 249 -3.78 -9.67 12.37
C GLY A 249 -5.28 -9.37 12.26
N ILE A 250 -6.14 -10.15 12.90
CA ILE A 250 -7.61 -10.02 12.79
C ILE A 250 -8.10 -8.63 13.25
N LEU A 251 -7.52 -8.08 14.31
CA LEU A 251 -7.88 -6.73 14.76
C LEU A 251 -7.54 -5.66 13.70
N PHE A 252 -6.38 -5.80 13.08
CA PHE A 252 -5.98 -4.91 11.97
C PHE A 252 -6.85 -5.11 10.74
N LEU A 253 -7.29 -6.34 10.44
CA LEU A 253 -8.19 -6.61 9.32
C LEU A 253 -9.51 -5.84 9.45
N VAL A 254 -10.13 -5.82 10.64
CA VAL A 254 -11.37 -5.05 10.86
C VAL A 254 -11.16 -3.56 10.56
N LEU A 255 -10.06 -2.99 11.07
CA LEU A 255 -9.73 -1.58 10.81
C LEU A 255 -9.47 -1.32 9.31
N GLN A 256 -8.80 -2.24 8.63
CA GLN A 256 -8.52 -2.14 7.19
C GLN A 256 -9.82 -2.21 6.37
N LEU A 257 -10.75 -3.11 6.72
CA LEU A 257 -12.05 -3.22 6.05
C LEU A 257 -12.87 -1.93 6.20
N LEU A 258 -12.95 -1.38 7.41
CA LEU A 258 -13.64 -0.10 7.65
C LEU A 258 -12.99 1.04 6.85
N TYR A 259 -11.66 1.11 6.83
CA TYR A 259 -10.93 2.09 6.04
C TYR A 259 -11.19 1.93 4.54
N MET A 260 -11.20 0.70 4.03
CA MET A 260 -11.50 0.38 2.63
C MET A 260 -12.88 0.88 2.22
N ILE A 261 -13.91 0.60 3.03
CA ILE A 261 -15.28 1.02 2.77
C ILE A 261 -15.38 2.55 2.64
N ILE A 262 -14.63 3.29 3.47
CA ILE A 262 -14.70 4.76 3.48
C ILE A 262 -13.87 5.37 2.33
N THR A 263 -12.75 4.77 1.95
CA THR A 263 -11.75 5.47 1.11
C THR A 263 -11.57 4.89 -0.28
N VAL A 264 -11.84 3.60 -0.49
CA VAL A 264 -11.43 2.89 -1.72
C VAL A 264 -12.64 2.39 -2.54
N THR A 265 -13.87 2.53 -2.04
CA THR A 265 -15.06 2.08 -2.76
C THR A 265 -15.72 3.17 -3.59
N ASN A 266 -15.27 4.41 -3.44
CA ASN A 266 -15.92 5.58 -4.06
C ASN A 266 -15.90 5.52 -5.59
N GLU A 267 -14.77 5.15 -6.18
CA GLU A 267 -14.62 5.05 -7.64
C GLU A 267 -15.59 4.01 -8.24
N PHE A 268 -15.74 2.87 -7.56
CA PHE A 268 -16.69 1.85 -7.97
C PHE A 268 -18.14 2.38 -7.92
N PHE A 269 -18.55 3.07 -6.85
CA PHE A 269 -19.89 3.61 -6.77
C PHE A 269 -20.17 4.72 -7.79
N ILE A 270 -19.19 5.59 -8.04
CA ILE A 270 -19.32 6.63 -9.07
C ILE A 270 -19.47 5.98 -10.45
N SER A 271 -18.64 5.03 -10.80
CA SER A 271 -18.72 4.32 -12.07
C SER A 271 -20.04 3.57 -12.22
N TYR A 272 -20.48 2.86 -11.19
CA TYR A 272 -21.66 2.00 -11.22
C TYR A 272 -22.99 2.77 -11.27
N PHE A 273 -23.12 3.84 -10.48
CA PHE A 273 -24.38 4.59 -10.39
C PHE A 273 -24.48 5.75 -11.37
N PHE A 274 -23.37 6.22 -11.91
CA PHE A 274 -23.34 7.36 -12.83
C PHE A 274 -22.64 6.95 -14.15
N ASP A 275 -21.44 7.45 -14.37
CA ASP A 275 -20.65 7.18 -15.58
C ASP A 275 -19.16 7.09 -15.20
N PRO A 276 -18.39 6.15 -15.80
CA PRO A 276 -16.96 6.00 -15.52
C PRO A 276 -16.15 7.29 -15.74
N SER A 277 -16.56 8.17 -16.66
CA SER A 277 -15.86 9.44 -16.91
C SER A 277 -15.82 10.36 -15.68
N PHE A 278 -16.85 10.33 -14.82
CA PHE A 278 -16.86 11.09 -13.57
C PHE A 278 -15.81 10.62 -12.56
N VAL A 279 -15.34 9.38 -12.68
CA VAL A 279 -14.22 8.88 -11.85
C VAL A 279 -12.95 9.66 -12.12
N VAL A 280 -12.72 10.14 -13.35
CA VAL A 280 -11.56 10.95 -13.71
C VAL A 280 -11.59 12.28 -12.95
N GLU A 281 -12.74 12.96 -12.94
CA GLU A 281 -12.92 14.20 -12.18
C GLU A 281 -12.75 13.97 -10.67
N TYR A 282 -13.34 12.91 -10.15
CA TYR A 282 -13.19 12.52 -8.75
C TYR A 282 -11.71 12.29 -8.37
N GLN A 283 -10.94 11.65 -9.23
CA GLN A 283 -9.52 11.40 -9.02
C GLN A 283 -8.69 12.69 -8.94
N ILE A 284 -9.06 13.72 -9.70
CA ILE A 284 -8.42 15.04 -9.60
C ILE A 284 -8.65 15.64 -8.21
N TYR A 285 -9.91 15.69 -7.78
CA TYR A 285 -10.27 16.27 -6.50
C TYR A 285 -9.66 15.50 -5.32
N ILE A 286 -9.77 14.16 -5.31
CA ILE A 286 -9.24 13.37 -4.20
C ILE A 286 -7.71 13.49 -4.09
N LYS A 287 -6.99 13.62 -5.19
CA LYS A 287 -5.55 13.86 -5.17
C LYS A 287 -5.20 15.19 -4.49
N ILE A 288 -5.92 16.25 -4.81
CA ILE A 288 -5.69 17.57 -4.22
C ILE A 288 -6.01 17.54 -2.71
N PHE A 289 -7.19 17.05 -2.34
CA PHE A 289 -7.63 17.06 -0.95
C PHE A 289 -6.93 16.05 -0.06
N SER A 290 -6.39 14.94 -0.60
CA SER A 290 -5.62 13.96 0.16
C SER A 290 -4.24 14.44 0.62
N ILE A 291 -3.76 15.59 0.11
CA ILE A 291 -2.46 16.18 0.49
C ILE A 291 -2.39 16.37 2.01
N ALA A 292 -3.39 17.04 2.58
CA ALA A 292 -3.42 17.32 4.01
C ALA A 292 -3.41 16.03 4.86
N GLY A 293 -4.23 15.05 4.48
CA GLY A 293 -4.28 13.74 5.16
C GLY A 293 -2.95 12.98 5.06
N THR A 294 -2.26 13.09 3.93
CA THR A 294 -0.95 12.47 3.71
C THR A 294 0.10 13.04 4.66
N PHE A 295 0.17 14.37 4.83
CA PHE A 295 1.09 14.99 5.77
C PHE A 295 0.84 14.57 7.21
N VAL A 296 -0.41 14.50 7.63
CA VAL A 296 -0.78 14.02 8.98
C VAL A 296 -0.36 12.56 9.15
N SER A 297 -0.64 11.70 8.18
CA SER A 297 -0.28 10.28 8.22
C SER A 297 1.23 10.07 8.30
N LEU A 298 2.02 10.87 7.59
CA LEU A 298 3.48 10.84 7.62
C LEU A 298 4.04 11.14 9.02
N ALA A 299 3.44 12.10 9.72
CA ALA A 299 3.83 12.44 11.07
C ALA A 299 3.50 11.31 12.08
N LEU A 300 2.41 10.55 11.86
CA LEU A 300 1.94 9.50 12.77
C LEU A 300 2.77 8.21 12.70
N ILE A 301 3.37 7.87 11.56
CA ILE A 301 4.13 6.62 11.38
C ILE A 301 5.29 6.46 12.39
N PRO A 302 6.19 7.46 12.59
CA PRO A 302 7.25 7.36 13.58
C PRO A 302 6.72 7.43 15.02
N VAL A 303 5.59 8.11 15.25
CA VAL A 303 4.93 8.19 16.56
C VAL A 303 4.50 6.82 17.05
N TRP A 304 3.97 5.97 16.18
CA TRP A 304 3.57 4.61 16.55
C TRP A 304 4.71 3.83 17.23
N SER A 305 5.86 3.78 16.60
CA SER A 305 7.03 3.06 17.15
C SER A 305 7.52 3.68 18.46
N ALA A 306 7.45 5.01 18.58
CA ALA A 306 7.83 5.72 19.81
C ALA A 306 6.87 5.44 20.97
N VAL A 307 5.55 5.40 20.70
CA VAL A 307 4.52 5.04 21.70
C VAL A 307 4.69 3.59 22.16
N THR A 308 4.91 2.65 21.24
CA THR A 308 5.14 1.25 21.60
C THR A 308 6.35 1.09 22.51
N LYS A 309 7.46 1.79 22.21
CA LYS A 309 8.65 1.79 23.06
C LYS A 309 8.36 2.40 24.44
N ALA A 310 7.71 3.56 24.48
CA ALA A 310 7.38 4.24 25.74
C ALA A 310 6.41 3.40 26.60
N PHE A 311 5.50 2.64 25.98
CA PHE A 311 4.60 1.73 26.68
C PHE A 311 5.37 0.58 27.34
N VAL A 312 6.31 -0.05 26.64
CA VAL A 312 7.17 -1.10 27.19
C VAL A 312 8.03 -0.56 28.35
N GLU A 313 8.52 0.69 28.22
CA GLU A 313 9.29 1.39 29.24
C GLU A 313 8.41 1.97 30.37
N LYS A 314 7.09 1.74 30.37
CA LYS A 314 6.11 2.22 31.34
C LYS A 314 6.08 3.77 31.52
N ARG A 315 6.42 4.50 30.46
CA ARG A 315 6.43 5.98 30.44
C ARG A 315 5.06 6.54 30.04
N TYR A 316 4.03 6.23 30.82
CA TYR A 316 2.64 6.58 30.50
C TYR A 316 2.39 8.08 30.45
N ASP A 317 3.04 8.88 31.36
CA ASP A 317 2.90 10.34 31.35
C ASP A 317 3.37 10.98 30.04
N TRP A 318 4.45 10.43 29.46
CA TRP A 318 4.93 10.87 28.16
C TRP A 318 3.92 10.55 27.05
N ILE A 319 3.31 9.38 27.08
CA ILE A 319 2.28 8.97 26.12
C ILE A 319 1.09 9.92 26.20
N ILE A 320 0.60 10.23 27.39
CA ILE A 320 -0.54 11.15 27.59
C ILE A 320 -0.23 12.55 27.04
N LYS A 321 0.96 13.08 27.33
CA LYS A 321 1.41 14.38 26.80
C LYS A 321 1.47 14.38 25.28
N LEU A 322 2.03 13.32 24.69
CA LEU A 322 2.11 13.15 23.24
C LEU A 322 0.73 13.09 22.59
N VAL A 323 -0.19 12.30 23.14
CA VAL A 323 -1.57 12.17 22.64
C VAL A 323 -2.28 13.53 22.68
N ARG A 324 -2.17 14.30 23.78
CA ARG A 324 -2.74 15.66 23.86
C ARG A 324 -2.15 16.59 22.80
N PHE A 325 -0.84 16.51 22.58
CA PHE A 325 -0.17 17.29 21.53
C PHE A 325 -0.69 16.92 20.14
N LEU A 326 -0.86 15.61 19.84
CA LEU A 326 -1.40 15.14 18.58
C LEU A 326 -2.84 15.61 18.34
N TYR A 327 -3.70 15.58 19.37
CA TYR A 327 -5.05 16.14 19.28
C TYR A 327 -5.05 17.64 18.97
N PHE A 328 -4.14 18.40 19.59
CA PHE A 328 -3.99 19.83 19.31
C PHE A 328 -3.57 20.09 17.87
N VAL A 329 -2.55 19.34 17.36
CA VAL A 329 -2.09 19.45 15.96
C VAL A 329 -3.19 19.03 14.99
N ALA A 330 -3.90 17.93 15.26
CA ALA A 330 -5.02 17.47 14.44
C ALA A 330 -6.16 18.50 14.40
N GLY A 331 -6.45 19.16 15.54
CA GLY A 331 -7.45 20.24 15.59
C GLY A 331 -7.05 21.44 14.72
N ILE A 332 -5.78 21.88 14.78
CA ILE A 332 -5.30 22.97 13.92
C ILE A 332 -5.38 22.54 12.43
N ALA A 333 -4.92 21.33 12.11
CA ALA A 333 -4.97 20.83 10.75
C ALA A 333 -6.40 20.74 10.21
N ALA A 334 -7.35 20.26 11.02
CA ALA A 334 -8.77 20.17 10.65
C ALA A 334 -9.38 21.56 10.41
N VAL A 335 -9.12 22.54 11.28
CA VAL A 335 -9.60 23.91 11.13
C VAL A 335 -9.00 24.54 9.86
N SER A 336 -7.69 24.42 9.67
CA SER A 336 -7.02 24.95 8.48
C SER A 336 -7.55 24.31 7.17
N TYR A 337 -7.79 23.01 7.19
CA TYR A 337 -8.39 22.30 6.06
C TYR A 337 -9.80 22.80 5.77
N THR A 338 -10.64 22.95 6.79
CA THR A 338 -12.02 23.43 6.66
C THR A 338 -12.04 24.84 6.08
N HIS A 339 -11.17 25.76 6.54
CA HIS A 339 -11.08 27.13 5.99
C HIS A 339 -10.54 27.19 4.56
N LEU A 340 -9.76 26.19 4.11
CA LEU A 340 -9.29 26.13 2.73
C LEU A 340 -10.31 25.49 1.77
N THR A 341 -11.27 24.72 2.30
CA THR A 341 -12.18 23.90 1.49
C THR A 341 -13.62 24.39 1.50
N LEU A 342 -14.01 25.22 2.47
CA LEU A 342 -15.32 25.84 2.52
C LEU A 342 -15.27 27.25 1.91
N PRO A 343 -16.27 27.63 1.08
CA PRO A 343 -16.38 28.97 0.52
C PRO A 343 -16.64 30.03 1.59
#